data_4931c33828ea254856e26cb6c39cf8e3
#
_entry.id   4931c33828ea254856e26cb6c39cf8e3
#
_cell.length_a   1.000
_cell.length_b   1.000
_cell.length_c   1.000
_cell.angle_alpha   90.00
_cell.angle_beta   90.00
_cell.angle_gamma   90.00
#
_symmetry.space_group_name_H-M   'P 1'
#
loop_
_entity.id
_entity.type
_entity.pdbx_description
1 polymer ?
#
loop_
_entity_poly.entity_id
_entity_poly.type
_entity_poly.pdbx_seq_one_letter_code
_entity_poly.pdbx_strand_id
1 'polypeptide(L)'
;MKKLVISIVLVNLLAACASEKPKAPEVAAPVPPPVVTAPAPEAAPAPASVVQVDPLNDPASILAKRSVYYPFDVSAVQDADKPVVLAHAKYLSEHPDRKVRVEGNADERGSNEYNLALGQRRADGVKQMLVLGGAKASQIETVSYGEEKPKATGHDEASWSQNRRSDIKY
;
A
#
# COMPACT_ATOMS: atom_id res chain seq x y z
N MET A 1 41.18 27.05 -21.81
CA MET A 1 41.71 26.70 -23.17
C MET A 1 40.88 25.56 -23.70
N LYS A 2 40.34 25.79 -24.96
CA LYS A 2 39.81 24.84 -25.96
C LYS A 2 38.58 24.04 -25.54
N LYS A 3 37.34 24.45 -25.83
CA LYS A 3 36.52 24.37 -27.06
C LYS A 3 36.71 23.03 -27.82
N LEU A 4 35.66 22.20 -27.82
CA LEU A 4 35.25 21.51 -29.02
C LEU A 4 33.75 21.24 -29.05
N VAL A 5 33.11 21.89 -30.03
CA VAL A 5 31.74 21.73 -30.49
C VAL A 5 31.77 20.60 -31.53
N ILE A 6 30.86 19.64 -31.45
CA ILE A 6 30.50 18.84 -32.62
C ILE A 6 28.97 18.74 -32.67
N SER A 7 28.40 19.55 -33.55
CA SER A 7 27.08 19.37 -34.16
C SER A 7 27.15 18.23 -35.17
N ILE A 8 26.22 17.31 -35.13
CA ILE A 8 25.86 16.53 -36.31
C ILE A 8 24.34 16.54 -36.45
N VAL A 9 23.89 17.32 -37.40
CA VAL A 9 22.57 17.29 -38.02
C VAL A 9 22.56 16.11 -39.00
N LEU A 10 21.57 15.25 -38.93
CA LEU A 10 21.18 14.43 -40.06
C LEU A 10 19.67 14.39 -40.20
N VAL A 11 19.22 15.08 -41.23
CA VAL A 11 17.90 15.10 -41.85
C VAL A 11 17.85 13.92 -42.82
N ASN A 12 16.73 13.23 -42.91
CA ASN A 12 16.13 12.58 -44.09
C ASN A 12 15.25 11.41 -43.66
N LEU A 13 14.16 11.03 -44.26
CA LEU A 13 13.36 11.40 -45.41
C LEU A 13 11.99 10.74 -45.26
N LEU A 14 10.98 11.45 -45.67
CA LEU A 14 9.64 10.91 -45.90
C LEU A 14 9.63 9.88 -47.03
N ALA A 15 8.94 8.77 -46.85
CA ALA A 15 8.40 7.99 -47.95
C ALA A 15 6.95 7.58 -47.61
N ALA A 16 6.02 8.25 -48.21
CA ALA A 16 4.65 7.86 -48.33
C ALA A 16 4.53 6.76 -49.37
N CYS A 17 3.88 5.65 -49.07
CA CYS A 17 3.31 4.76 -50.06
C CYS A 17 1.84 4.52 -49.74
N ALA A 18 1.01 5.20 -50.51
CA ALA A 18 -0.39 4.85 -50.69
C ALA A 18 -0.44 3.52 -51.46
N SER A 19 -1.25 2.58 -51.00
CA SER A 19 -1.62 1.43 -51.80
C SER A 19 -3.13 1.19 -51.71
N GLU A 20 -3.70 1.07 -52.87
CA GLU A 20 -5.09 1.09 -53.22
C GLU A 20 -5.85 -0.18 -52.71
N LYS A 21 -7.12 0.05 -52.47
CA LYS A 21 -8.16 -0.89 -52.06
C LYS A 21 -8.64 -1.67 -53.30
N PRO A 22 -8.62 -2.99 -53.33
CA PRO A 22 -9.39 -3.74 -54.33
C PRO A 22 -10.83 -3.94 -53.85
N LYS A 23 -11.73 -3.65 -54.78
CA LYS A 23 -13.18 -3.78 -54.74
C LYS A 23 -13.59 -5.25 -54.74
N ALA A 24 -14.50 -5.60 -53.86
CA ALA A 24 -15.12 -6.90 -53.69
C ALA A 24 -15.95 -7.34 -54.94
N PRO A 25 -16.03 -8.62 -55.28
CA PRO A 25 -17.17 -9.15 -56.00
C PRO A 25 -18.24 -9.65 -55.05
N GLU A 26 -19.45 -9.19 -55.32
CA GLU A 26 -20.71 -9.62 -54.77
C GLU A 26 -20.98 -11.07 -55.23
N VAL A 27 -21.12 -11.99 -54.25
CA VAL A 27 -21.61 -13.34 -54.53
C VAL A 27 -22.82 -13.62 -53.63
N ALA A 28 -23.88 -14.02 -54.29
CA ALA A 28 -25.22 -14.27 -53.80
C ALA A 28 -25.28 -15.13 -52.53
N ALA A 29 -26.23 -14.78 -51.66
CA ALA A 29 -26.59 -15.48 -50.45
C ALA A 29 -27.20 -16.86 -50.73
N PRO A 30 -26.82 -17.91 -50.03
CA PRO A 30 -27.61 -19.13 -49.91
C PRO A 30 -28.53 -19.05 -48.71
N VAL A 31 -29.77 -19.50 -48.92
CA VAL A 31 -30.88 -19.60 -47.99
C VAL A 31 -30.50 -20.45 -46.76
N PRO A 32 -30.77 -20.01 -45.51
CA PRO A 32 -30.49 -20.81 -44.34
C PRO A 32 -31.42 -22.00 -44.17
N PRO A 33 -30.95 -23.18 -43.75
CA PRO A 33 -31.78 -24.29 -43.36
C PRO A 33 -32.49 -24.03 -42.02
N PRO A 34 -33.61 -24.73 -41.72
CA PRO A 34 -34.43 -24.46 -40.58
C PRO A 34 -33.70 -24.71 -39.26
N VAL A 35 -33.77 -23.71 -38.37
CA VAL A 35 -33.19 -23.73 -37.02
C VAL A 35 -33.98 -24.80 -36.20
N VAL A 36 -33.32 -25.88 -35.86
CA VAL A 36 -33.76 -26.80 -34.82
C VAL A 36 -33.42 -26.15 -33.50
N THR A 37 -34.43 -25.70 -32.78
CA THR A 37 -34.31 -25.10 -31.45
C THR A 37 -33.86 -26.18 -30.47
N ALA A 38 -32.58 -26.22 -30.13
CA ALA A 38 -32.10 -26.98 -29.00
C ALA A 38 -32.54 -26.28 -27.70
N PRO A 39 -32.97 -27.02 -26.66
CA PRO A 39 -33.32 -26.41 -25.38
C PRO A 39 -32.07 -25.68 -24.80
N ALA A 40 -32.31 -24.45 -24.32
CA ALA A 40 -31.30 -23.66 -23.65
C ALA A 40 -30.70 -24.43 -22.46
N PRO A 41 -29.38 -24.43 -22.28
CA PRO A 41 -28.82 -24.97 -21.05
C PRO A 41 -29.32 -24.09 -19.89
N GLU A 42 -29.95 -24.75 -18.92
CA GLU A 42 -30.33 -24.17 -17.63
C GLU A 42 -29.10 -23.49 -17.02
N ALA A 43 -29.21 -22.18 -16.81
CA ALA A 43 -28.13 -21.39 -16.26
C ALA A 43 -27.73 -21.94 -14.87
N ALA A 44 -26.56 -22.51 -14.77
CA ALA A 44 -25.99 -22.87 -13.48
C ALA A 44 -26.02 -21.63 -12.56
N PRO A 45 -26.40 -21.78 -11.28
CA PRO A 45 -26.43 -20.65 -10.36
C PRO A 45 -25.03 -20.00 -10.31
N ALA A 46 -25.00 -18.73 -10.60
CA ALA A 46 -23.76 -17.94 -10.47
C ALA A 46 -23.19 -18.15 -9.06
N PRO A 47 -21.88 -18.38 -8.91
CA PRO A 47 -21.28 -18.52 -7.60
C PRO A 47 -21.60 -17.26 -6.79
N ALA A 48 -22.24 -17.46 -5.63
CA ALA A 48 -22.55 -16.38 -4.70
C ALA A 48 -21.26 -15.58 -4.47
N SER A 49 -21.31 -14.28 -4.76
CA SER A 49 -20.22 -13.35 -4.45
C SER A 49 -19.96 -13.43 -2.96
N VAL A 50 -18.91 -14.11 -2.56
CA VAL A 50 -18.42 -14.08 -1.20
C VAL A 50 -18.02 -12.62 -0.95
N VAL A 51 -18.78 -11.92 -0.11
CA VAL A 51 -18.41 -10.59 0.36
C VAL A 51 -17.08 -10.75 1.07
N GLN A 52 -15.99 -10.46 0.38
CA GLN A 52 -14.65 -10.45 0.99
C GLN A 52 -14.61 -9.25 1.94
N VAL A 53 -14.72 -9.55 3.22
CA VAL A 53 -14.48 -8.55 4.26
C VAL A 53 -13.02 -8.11 4.13
N ASP A 54 -12.79 -6.79 4.01
CA ASP A 54 -11.42 -6.25 3.99
C ASP A 54 -10.68 -6.75 5.26
N PRO A 55 -9.52 -7.42 5.13
CA PRO A 55 -8.78 -7.97 6.26
C PRO A 55 -8.40 -6.93 7.32
N LEU A 56 -8.38 -5.65 6.96
CA LEU A 56 -8.20 -4.53 7.91
C LEU A 56 -9.38 -4.37 8.88
N ASN A 57 -10.56 -4.84 8.51
CA ASN A 57 -11.79 -4.70 9.29
C ASN A 57 -12.21 -6.03 9.95
N ASP A 58 -11.47 -7.10 9.72
CA ASP A 58 -11.68 -8.40 10.36
C ASP A 58 -10.98 -8.43 11.73
N PRO A 59 -11.73 -8.50 12.86
CA PRO A 59 -11.13 -8.58 14.20
C PRO A 59 -10.22 -9.79 14.43
N ALA A 60 -10.43 -10.87 13.69
CA ALA A 60 -9.63 -12.09 13.76
C ALA A 60 -8.31 -11.97 12.97
N SER A 61 -8.19 -10.96 12.11
CA SER A 61 -7.00 -10.73 11.32
C SER A 61 -5.86 -10.15 12.16
N ILE A 62 -4.62 -10.54 11.83
CA ILE A 62 -3.41 -9.91 12.40
C ILE A 62 -3.37 -8.41 12.10
N LEU A 63 -4.01 -7.96 11.01
CA LEU A 63 -4.09 -6.56 10.59
C LEU A 63 -5.02 -5.71 11.49
N ALA A 64 -5.82 -6.34 12.36
CA ALA A 64 -6.56 -5.63 13.40
C ALA A 64 -5.62 -5.06 14.48
N LYS A 65 -4.44 -5.66 14.66
CA LYS A 65 -3.40 -5.15 15.56
C LYS A 65 -2.65 -4.03 14.86
N ARG A 66 -2.89 -2.79 15.27
CA ARG A 66 -2.34 -1.59 14.63
C ARG A 66 -1.38 -0.80 15.53
N SER A 67 -1.02 -1.34 16.68
CA SER A 67 -0.11 -0.68 17.63
C SER A 67 1.09 -1.57 17.92
N VAL A 68 2.26 -0.97 17.91
CA VAL A 68 3.55 -1.55 18.30
C VAL A 68 3.99 -0.87 19.59
N TYR A 69 4.44 -1.64 20.57
CA TYR A 69 4.79 -1.14 21.89
C TYR A 69 6.30 -1.22 22.16
N TYR A 70 6.78 -0.34 23.03
CA TYR A 70 8.21 -0.20 23.31
C TYR A 70 8.51 -0.19 24.80
N PRO A 71 9.67 -0.77 25.20
CA PRO A 71 10.25 -0.52 26.51
C PRO A 71 10.58 0.96 26.70
N PHE A 72 10.89 1.32 27.95
CA PHE A 72 11.36 2.68 28.27
C PHE A 72 12.61 3.03 27.45
N ASP A 73 12.60 4.22 26.84
CA ASP A 73 13.70 4.78 26.05
C ASP A 73 14.17 3.94 24.84
N VAL A 74 13.38 2.98 24.40
CA VAL A 74 13.66 2.14 23.23
C VAL A 74 12.84 2.61 22.03
N SER A 75 13.49 2.66 20.84
CA SER A 75 12.83 2.94 19.56
C SER A 75 12.83 1.76 18.59
N ALA A 76 13.58 0.70 18.89
CA ALA A 76 13.62 -0.50 18.05
C ALA A 76 12.34 -1.33 18.21
N VAL A 77 11.74 -1.75 17.09
CA VAL A 77 10.58 -2.65 17.10
C VAL A 77 10.97 -3.99 17.71
N GLN A 78 10.20 -4.42 18.72
CA GLN A 78 10.45 -5.66 19.44
C GLN A 78 10.12 -6.88 18.57
N ASP A 79 10.80 -8.01 18.81
CA ASP A 79 10.62 -9.23 18.02
C ASP A 79 9.17 -9.74 18.03
N ALA A 80 8.47 -9.56 19.14
CA ALA A 80 7.06 -9.93 19.28
C ALA A 80 6.13 -9.16 18.32
N ASP A 81 6.47 -7.92 17.97
CA ASP A 81 5.65 -7.05 17.11
C ASP A 81 6.06 -7.10 15.64
N LYS A 82 7.25 -7.64 15.32
CA LYS A 82 7.71 -7.76 13.94
C LYS A 82 6.72 -8.47 13.00
N PRO A 83 6.09 -9.61 13.40
CA PRO A 83 5.11 -10.27 12.53
C PRO A 83 3.91 -9.38 12.18
N VAL A 84 3.47 -8.54 13.12
CA VAL A 84 2.37 -7.57 12.88
C VAL A 84 2.79 -6.55 11.84
N VAL A 85 3.97 -5.93 11.98
CA VAL A 85 4.48 -4.94 11.02
C VAL A 85 4.68 -5.56 9.63
N LEU A 86 5.22 -6.79 9.55
CA LEU A 86 5.41 -7.48 8.27
C LEU A 86 4.08 -7.85 7.60
N ALA A 87 3.04 -8.18 8.36
CA ALA A 87 1.70 -8.41 7.81
C ALA A 87 1.14 -7.13 7.18
N HIS A 88 1.29 -5.98 7.84
CA HIS A 88 0.92 -4.69 7.27
C HIS A 88 1.76 -4.32 6.03
N ALA A 89 3.05 -4.64 6.03
CA ALA A 89 3.91 -4.43 4.87
C ALA A 89 3.43 -5.23 3.65
N LYS A 90 3.12 -6.52 3.86
CA LYS A 90 2.55 -7.38 2.82
C LYS A 90 1.24 -6.82 2.29
N TYR A 91 0.32 -6.44 3.18
CA TYR A 91 -0.96 -5.83 2.79
C TYR A 91 -0.75 -4.59 1.91
N LEU A 92 0.15 -3.68 2.32
CA LEU A 92 0.45 -2.47 1.54
C LEU A 92 1.11 -2.78 0.19
N SER A 93 1.94 -3.81 0.11
CA SER A 93 2.57 -4.22 -1.16
C SER A 93 1.54 -4.75 -2.17
N GLU A 94 0.49 -5.43 -1.67
CA GLU A 94 -0.62 -5.97 -2.47
C GLU A 94 -1.67 -4.90 -2.82
N HIS A 95 -1.68 -3.76 -2.10
CA HIS A 95 -2.64 -2.66 -2.27
C HIS A 95 -1.91 -1.32 -2.51
N PRO A 96 -1.38 -1.08 -3.70
CA PRO A 96 -0.53 0.09 -3.98
C PRO A 96 -1.26 1.45 -3.92
N ASP A 97 -2.58 1.45 -3.93
CA ASP A 97 -3.47 2.60 -3.77
C ASP A 97 -3.68 2.99 -2.30
N ARG A 98 -3.45 2.07 -1.36
CA ARG A 98 -3.59 2.33 0.07
C ARG A 98 -2.42 3.12 0.61
N LYS A 99 -2.72 4.04 1.50
CA LYS A 99 -1.75 4.83 2.25
C LYS A 99 -1.91 4.60 3.73
N VAL A 100 -0.83 4.77 4.47
CA VAL A 100 -0.80 4.59 5.91
C VAL A 100 0.00 5.72 6.54
N ARG A 101 -0.44 6.17 7.72
CA ARG A 101 0.31 7.06 8.60
C ARG A 101 0.78 6.27 9.81
N VAL A 102 2.06 6.36 10.11
CA VAL A 102 2.65 5.80 11.32
C VAL A 102 2.84 6.94 12.33
N GLU A 103 2.14 6.84 13.46
CA GLU A 103 2.12 7.82 14.53
C GLU A 103 3.01 7.35 15.68
N GLY A 104 4.13 8.03 15.94
CA GLY A 104 5.04 7.70 17.04
C GLY A 104 4.71 8.46 18.30
N ASN A 105 4.65 7.74 19.43
CA ASN A 105 4.31 8.31 20.73
C ASN A 105 5.33 7.88 21.79
N ALA A 106 5.48 8.71 22.82
CA ALA A 106 6.29 8.49 24.01
C ALA A 106 5.43 8.56 25.28
N ASP A 107 5.98 8.18 26.42
CA ASP A 107 5.42 8.54 27.73
C ASP A 107 5.83 9.96 28.13
N GLU A 108 5.29 10.47 29.22
CA GLU A 108 5.47 11.85 29.70
C GLU A 108 6.85 12.14 30.32
N ARG A 109 7.72 11.14 30.47
CA ARG A 109 9.02 11.30 31.12
C ARG A 109 10.05 11.85 30.14
N GLY A 110 10.69 12.94 30.53
CA GLY A 110 11.69 13.63 29.70
C GLY A 110 11.23 15.02 29.28
N SER A 111 11.98 15.64 28.34
CA SER A 111 11.52 16.88 27.74
C SER A 111 10.63 16.62 26.52
N ASN A 112 9.76 17.57 26.21
CA ASN A 112 8.88 17.50 25.04
C ASN A 112 9.67 17.28 23.75
N GLU A 113 10.76 18.01 23.56
CA GLU A 113 11.62 17.90 22.38
C GLU A 113 12.26 16.50 22.28
N TYR A 114 12.69 15.94 23.42
CA TYR A 114 13.23 14.59 23.46
C TYR A 114 12.16 13.56 23.09
N ASN A 115 10.97 13.67 23.67
CA ASN A 115 9.85 12.76 23.42
C ASN A 115 9.33 12.85 21.98
N LEU A 116 9.33 14.07 21.41
CA LEU A 116 9.02 14.26 19.99
C LEU A 116 10.05 13.56 19.09
N ALA A 117 11.34 13.72 19.39
CA ALA A 117 12.40 13.02 18.64
C ALA A 117 12.35 11.50 18.82
N LEU A 118 12.03 11.00 20.03
CA LEU A 118 11.90 9.57 20.31
C LEU A 118 10.70 8.97 19.55
N GLY A 119 9.55 9.65 19.55
CA GLY A 119 8.38 9.26 18.79
C GLY A 119 8.68 9.21 17.30
N GLN A 120 9.43 10.19 16.76
CA GLN A 120 9.83 10.19 15.35
C GLN A 120 10.71 8.98 15.01
N ARG A 121 11.73 8.68 15.83
CA ARG A 121 12.57 7.48 15.63
C ARG A 121 11.76 6.18 15.65
N ARG A 122 10.75 6.08 16.51
CA ARG A 122 9.83 4.92 16.56
C ARG A 122 9.01 4.79 15.29
N ALA A 123 8.41 5.89 14.82
CA ALA A 123 7.62 5.91 13.59
C ALA A 123 8.47 5.55 12.37
N ASP A 124 9.68 6.11 12.28
CA ASP A 124 10.61 5.84 11.18
C ASP A 124 11.12 4.40 11.19
N GLY A 125 11.33 3.81 12.37
CA GLY A 125 11.70 2.40 12.51
C GLY A 125 10.60 1.46 11.97
N VAL A 126 9.34 1.74 12.26
CA VAL A 126 8.20 1.00 11.68
C VAL A 126 8.12 1.21 10.17
N LYS A 127 8.27 2.45 9.67
CA LYS A 127 8.30 2.74 8.24
C LYS A 127 9.40 1.95 7.52
N GLN A 128 10.61 1.92 8.08
CA GLN A 128 11.71 1.15 7.49
C GLN A 128 11.36 -0.33 7.37
N MET A 129 10.74 -0.93 8.41
CA MET A 129 10.31 -2.32 8.35
C MET A 129 9.20 -2.55 7.33
N LEU A 130 8.24 -1.64 7.20
CA LEU A 130 7.18 -1.72 6.18
C LEU A 130 7.79 -1.70 4.77
N VAL A 131 8.77 -0.82 4.52
CA VAL A 131 9.46 -0.73 3.22
C VAL A 131 10.27 -2.00 2.94
N LEU A 132 11.02 -2.51 3.92
CA LEU A 132 11.75 -3.77 3.80
C LEU A 132 10.82 -4.98 3.54
N GLY A 133 9.59 -4.93 4.06
CA GLY A 133 8.55 -5.93 3.82
C GLY A 133 7.79 -5.76 2.48
N GLY A 134 8.19 -4.80 1.63
CA GLY A 134 7.68 -4.63 0.26
C GLY A 134 6.72 -3.45 0.04
N ALA A 135 6.35 -2.71 1.07
CA ALA A 135 5.55 -1.49 0.91
C ALA A 135 6.36 -0.37 0.24
N LYS A 136 5.71 0.46 -0.58
CA LYS A 136 6.37 1.62 -1.20
C LYS A 136 6.52 2.75 -0.18
N ALA A 137 7.66 3.41 -0.14
CA ALA A 137 7.90 4.55 0.75
C ALA A 137 6.86 5.68 0.58
N SER A 138 6.32 5.84 -0.64
CA SER A 138 5.27 6.83 -0.97
C SER A 138 3.89 6.51 -0.38
N GLN A 139 3.68 5.29 0.11
CA GLN A 139 2.44 4.90 0.80
C GLN A 139 2.50 5.24 2.30
N ILE A 140 3.68 5.57 2.85
CA ILE A 140 3.91 5.63 4.29
C ILE A 140 4.34 7.04 4.71
N GLU A 141 3.48 7.70 5.46
CA GLU A 141 3.78 8.95 6.16
C GLU A 141 4.17 8.62 7.61
N THR A 142 5.14 9.35 8.18
CA THR A 142 5.49 9.26 9.60
C THR A 142 5.25 10.59 10.29
N VAL A 143 4.74 10.55 11.50
CA VAL A 143 4.55 11.72 12.36
C VAL A 143 4.82 11.33 13.80
N SER A 144 5.42 12.24 14.55
CA SER A 144 5.56 12.11 15.99
C SER A 144 4.62 13.05 16.71
N TYR A 145 4.03 12.54 17.76
CA TYR A 145 3.27 13.33 18.74
C TYR A 145 4.01 13.41 20.09
N GLY A 146 5.18 12.77 20.22
CA GLY A 146 5.86 12.73 21.49
C GLY A 146 4.93 12.24 22.60
N GLU A 147 4.75 13.04 23.63
CA GLU A 147 3.85 12.78 24.77
C GLU A 147 2.44 13.38 24.62
N GLU A 148 2.19 14.16 23.56
CA GLU A 148 0.98 14.96 23.37
C GLU A 148 -0.30 14.15 23.14
N LYS A 149 -0.19 12.85 22.80
CA LYS A 149 -1.33 11.97 22.56
C LYS A 149 -1.30 10.73 23.45
N PRO A 150 -1.44 10.89 24.78
CA PRO A 150 -1.46 9.75 25.67
C PRO A 150 -2.69 8.88 25.44
N LYS A 151 -2.51 7.55 25.49
CA LYS A 151 -3.58 6.56 25.46
C LYS A 151 -4.13 6.31 26.87
N ALA A 152 -3.26 6.38 27.85
CA ALA A 152 -3.58 6.30 29.28
C ALA A 152 -3.03 7.55 29.99
N THR A 153 -3.84 8.11 30.90
CA THR A 153 -3.56 9.40 31.57
C THR A 153 -3.00 9.24 32.99
N GLY A 154 -2.75 8.00 33.44
CA GLY A 154 -2.10 7.76 34.74
C GLY A 154 -0.59 8.04 34.67
N HIS A 155 -0.01 8.31 35.86
CA HIS A 155 1.42 8.64 36.04
C HIS A 155 2.17 7.43 36.65
N ASP A 156 1.94 6.25 36.06
CA ASP A 156 2.52 4.99 36.51
C ASP A 156 3.00 4.15 35.30
N GLU A 157 3.78 3.08 35.58
CA GLU A 157 4.31 2.21 34.53
C GLU A 157 3.20 1.54 33.70
N ALA A 158 2.04 1.25 34.30
CA ALA A 158 0.92 0.65 33.58
C ALA A 158 0.36 1.60 32.52
N SER A 159 0.33 2.90 32.78
CA SER A 159 -0.09 3.94 31.84
C SER A 159 1.03 4.27 30.85
N TRP A 160 2.26 4.43 31.32
CA TRP A 160 3.40 4.74 30.47
C TRP A 160 3.67 3.66 29.43
N SER A 161 3.55 2.39 29.79
CA SER A 161 3.72 1.27 28.83
C SER A 161 2.70 1.30 27.69
N GLN A 162 1.50 1.82 27.91
CA GLN A 162 0.47 2.01 26.88
C GLN A 162 0.76 3.24 26.01
N ASN A 163 1.45 4.24 26.54
CA ASN A 163 1.78 5.47 25.84
C ASN A 163 3.01 5.30 24.93
N ARG A 164 3.97 4.46 25.32
CA ARG A 164 5.15 4.13 24.49
C ARG A 164 4.76 3.23 23.32
N ARG A 165 4.23 3.82 22.25
CA ARG A 165 3.73 3.06 21.10
C ARG A 165 3.95 3.76 19.77
N SER A 166 3.86 2.99 18.70
CA SER A 166 3.61 3.49 17.35
C SER A 166 2.30 2.93 16.84
N ASP A 167 1.43 3.78 16.31
CA ASP A 167 0.14 3.39 15.74
C ASP A 167 0.20 3.43 14.22
N ILE A 168 -0.34 2.40 13.56
CA ILE A 168 -0.49 2.29 12.11
C ILE A 168 -1.92 2.69 11.74
N LYS A 169 -2.10 3.83 11.06
CA LYS A 169 -3.40 4.41 10.70
C LYS A 169 -3.60 4.36 9.18
N TYR A 170 -4.66 3.70 8.75
CA TYR A 170 -5.10 3.63 7.35
C TYR A 170 -6.12 4.71 7.04
#